data_b910dcf4a2fd0140c89e92b95115efc9
#
_entry.id   b910dcf4a2fd0140c89e92b95115efc9
#
_cell.length_a   1.000
_cell.length_b   1.000
_cell.length_c   1.000
_cell.angle_alpha   90.00
_cell.angle_beta   90.00
_cell.angle_gamma   90.00
#
_symmetry.space_group_name_H-M   'P 1'
#
loop_
_entity.id
_entity.type
_entity.pdbx_description
1 polymer ?
#
loop_
_entity_poly.entity_id
_entity_poly.type
_entity_poly.pdbx_seq_one_letter_code
_entity_poly.pdbx_strand_id
1 'polypeptide(L)' 'MHEFPIDPDSTLVARQYALVYTTNRKRSRFPENCVQIVDSMEQAIDGADSARRLHPALVYGPSRSSEGLRLYYLVEWLSG' A
#
# COMPACT_ATOMS: atom_id res chain seq x y z
N MET A 1 3.67 29.71 11.14
CA MET A 1 3.39 29.26 10.89
C MET A 1 3.11 28.69 10.46
N HIS A 2 3.25 28.48 10.00
CA HIS A 2 3.01 27.77 9.44
C HIS A 2 2.71 27.04 9.10
N GLU A 3 2.40 26.78 9.11
CA GLU A 3 2.16 26.13 8.63
C GLU A 3 2.17 25.65 7.81
N PHE A 4 2.02 24.82 7.91
CA PHE A 4 2.24 24.39 6.70
C PHE A 4 1.14 24.00 6.08
N PRO A 5 1.07 24.24 4.98
CA PRO A 5 -0.04 23.89 4.23
C PRO A 5 0.00 22.47 4.02
N ILE A 6 -0.93 21.79 4.47
CA ILE A 6 -1.09 20.46 4.08
C ILE A 6 -1.71 20.49 2.76
N ASP A 7 -0.94 20.10 1.82
CA ASP A 7 -1.42 19.95 0.48
C ASP A 7 -2.44 18.83 0.49
N PRO A 8 -3.65 19.04 0.04
CA PRO A 8 -4.62 17.96 0.00
C PRO A 8 -4.13 16.76 -0.79
N ASP A 9 -3.34 16.97 -1.80
CA ASP A 9 -2.83 15.86 -2.57
C ASP A 9 -1.88 15.02 -1.75
N SER A 10 -1.09 15.64 -0.90
CA SER A 10 -0.15 14.86 -0.11
C SER A 10 -0.85 14.08 0.99
N THR A 11 -2.04 14.52 1.41
CA THR A 11 -2.78 13.72 2.37
C THR A 11 -3.50 12.56 1.71
N LEU A 12 -3.80 12.68 0.42
CA LEU A 12 -4.47 11.60 -0.29
C LEU A 12 -3.49 10.53 -0.73
N VAL A 13 -2.23 10.90 -0.91
CA VAL A 13 -1.24 9.98 -1.43
C VAL A 13 -0.18 9.81 -0.37
N ALA A 14 -0.40 8.89 0.52
CA ALA A 14 0.48 8.69 1.65
C ALA A 14 1.00 7.27 1.66
N ARG A 15 2.14 7.09 2.31
CA ARG A 15 2.68 5.76 2.51
C ARG A 15 1.89 5.09 3.61
N GLN A 16 1.54 3.84 3.37
CA GLN A 16 0.74 3.08 4.32
C GLN A 16 1.23 1.65 4.37
N TYR A 17 1.12 1.05 5.54
CA TYR A 17 1.44 -0.36 5.68
C TYR A 17 0.26 -1.17 5.19
N ALA A 18 0.54 -2.28 4.52
CA ALA A 18 -0.53 -3.06 3.90
C ALA A 18 -0.12 -4.50 3.74
N LEU A 19 -1.14 -5.32 3.52
CA LEU A 19 -0.96 -6.68 3.05
C LEU A 19 -1.36 -6.71 1.60
N VAL A 20 -0.48 -7.23 0.76
CA VAL A 20 -0.72 -7.26 -0.68
C VAL A 20 -0.86 -8.70 -1.14
N TYR A 21 -1.98 -8.99 -1.79
CA TYR A 21 -2.21 -10.30 -2.36
C TYR A 21 -1.63 -10.32 -3.75
N THR A 22 -0.61 -11.12 -3.97
CA THR A 22 -0.03 -11.24 -5.28
C THR A 22 0.78 -12.52 -5.40
N THR A 23 0.78 -13.07 -6.60
CA THR A 23 1.62 -14.20 -6.93
C THR A 23 2.96 -13.75 -7.50
N ASN A 24 3.10 -12.46 -7.80
CA ASN A 24 4.29 -11.94 -8.43
C ASN A 24 4.78 -10.70 -7.69
N ARG A 25 5.82 -10.87 -6.89
CA ARG A 25 6.34 -9.78 -6.07
C ARG A 25 7.20 -8.80 -6.86
N LYS A 26 7.34 -9.02 -8.15
CA LYS A 26 8.04 -8.07 -9.00
C LYS A 26 7.15 -6.95 -9.49
N ARG A 27 5.85 -7.06 -9.28
CA ARG A 27 4.93 -5.99 -9.66
C ARG A 27 5.10 -4.81 -8.73
N SER A 28 4.87 -3.62 -9.27
CA SER A 28 5.00 -2.39 -8.50
C SER A 28 3.67 -1.66 -8.33
N ARG A 29 2.60 -2.14 -8.95
CA ARG A 29 1.28 -1.54 -8.82
C ARG A 29 0.25 -2.62 -8.54
N PHE A 30 -0.68 -2.30 -7.65
CA PHE A 30 -1.70 -3.26 -7.26
C PHE A 30 -3.03 -2.56 -7.13
N PRO A 31 -4.11 -3.17 -7.65
CA PRO A 31 -5.44 -2.59 -7.46
C PRO A 31 -5.85 -2.69 -6.00
N GLU A 32 -6.76 -1.80 -5.60
CA GLU A 32 -7.11 -1.70 -4.19
C GLU A 32 -7.71 -2.99 -3.64
N ASN A 33 -8.35 -3.78 -4.48
CA ASN A 33 -8.94 -5.01 -3.98
C ASN A 33 -7.91 -6.10 -3.71
N CYS A 34 -6.66 -5.89 -4.09
CA CYS A 34 -5.58 -6.78 -3.73
C CYS A 34 -4.75 -6.24 -2.57
N VAL A 35 -5.12 -5.09 -2.03
CA VAL A 35 -4.36 -4.42 -1.00
C VAL A 35 -5.24 -4.20 0.22
N GLN A 36 -4.77 -4.66 1.37
CA GLN A 36 -5.46 -4.46 2.62
C GLN A 36 -4.62 -3.55 3.49
N ILE A 37 -5.10 -2.34 3.71
CA ILE A 37 -4.37 -1.37 4.51
C ILE A 37 -4.47 -1.75 5.98
N VAL A 38 -3.35 -1.68 6.67
CA VAL A 38 -3.30 -1.94 8.11
C VAL A 38 -2.67 -0.73 8.80
N ASP A 39 -2.76 -0.71 10.12
CA ASP A 39 -2.36 0.48 10.87
C ASP A 39 -0.87 0.56 11.14
N SER A 40 -0.19 -0.56 11.15
CA SER A 40 1.22 -0.56 11.51
C SER A 40 1.98 -1.66 10.79
N MET A 41 3.31 -1.55 10.84
CA MET A 41 4.16 -2.57 10.26
C MET A 41 3.95 -3.91 10.96
N GLU A 42 3.75 -3.88 12.26
CA GLU A 42 3.52 -5.11 12.99
C GLU A 42 2.27 -5.82 12.52
N GLN A 43 1.22 -5.06 12.25
CA GLN A 43 0.00 -5.66 11.76
C GLN A 43 0.20 -6.26 10.37
N ALA A 44 1.00 -5.60 9.55
CA ALA A 44 1.28 -6.13 8.22
C ALA A 44 2.05 -7.44 8.32
N ILE A 45 3.07 -7.47 9.16
CA ILE A 45 3.88 -8.65 9.29
C ILE A 45 3.08 -9.78 9.96
N ASP A 46 2.29 -9.43 10.96
CA ASP A 46 1.51 -10.40 11.68
C ASP A 46 0.43 -11.04 10.80
N GLY A 47 -0.12 -10.25 9.89
CA GLY A 47 -1.14 -10.78 8.99
C GLY A 47 -0.60 -11.42 7.73
N ALA A 48 0.72 -11.40 7.56
CA ALA A 48 1.31 -11.98 6.37
C ALA A 48 1.11 -13.48 6.35
N ASP A 49 0.86 -14.03 5.17
CA ASP A 49 0.63 -15.44 5.01
C ASP A 49 1.07 -15.84 3.62
N SER A 50 2.26 -16.39 3.51
CA SER A 50 2.81 -16.74 2.20
C SER A 50 2.00 -17.84 1.53
N ALA A 51 1.35 -18.71 2.32
CA ALA A 51 0.51 -19.74 1.73
C ALA A 51 -0.70 -19.13 1.04
N ARG A 52 -1.15 -17.99 1.52
CA ARG A 52 -2.26 -17.27 0.89
C ARG A 52 -1.78 -16.14 0.00
N ARG A 53 -0.47 -16.06 -0.22
CA ARG A 53 0.13 -15.05 -1.08
C ARG A 53 -0.10 -13.63 -0.58
N LEU A 54 -0.23 -13.49 0.74
CA LEU A 54 -0.33 -12.19 1.39
C LEU A 54 1.03 -11.79 1.89
N HIS A 55 1.52 -10.68 1.39
CA HIS A 55 2.86 -10.22 1.72
C HIS A 55 2.79 -8.84 2.37
N PRO A 56 3.55 -8.63 3.45
CA PRO A 56 3.54 -7.31 4.09
C PRO A 56 4.34 -6.34 3.24
N ALA A 57 3.80 -5.15 3.09
CA ALA A 57 4.42 -4.18 2.21
C ALA A 57 4.15 -2.77 2.68
N LEU A 58 5.02 -1.85 2.29
CA LEU A 58 4.77 -0.44 2.40
C LEU A 58 4.33 0.03 1.03
N VAL A 59 3.16 0.62 0.95
CA VAL A 59 2.58 1.05 -0.31
C VAL A 59 2.31 2.54 -0.27
N TYR A 60 2.13 3.11 -1.44
CA TYR A 60 1.91 4.54 -1.62
C TYR A 60 0.61 4.72 -2.37
N GLY A 61 -0.29 5.48 -1.82
CA GLY A 61 -1.57 5.71 -2.44
C GLY A 61 -2.66 5.88 -1.41
N PRO A 62 -3.88 5.80 -1.83
CA PRO A 62 -4.34 5.35 -3.15
C PRO A 62 -4.17 6.40 -4.24
N SER A 63 -3.94 5.93 -5.45
CA SER A 63 -3.89 6.77 -6.63
C SER A 63 -5.03 6.37 -7.55
N ARG A 64 -5.59 7.36 -8.22
CA ARG A 64 -6.68 7.08 -9.12
C ARG A 64 -6.14 6.88 -10.52
N SER A 65 -6.58 5.82 -11.17
CA SER A 65 -6.21 5.60 -12.55
C SER A 65 -7.19 6.31 -13.46
N SER A 66 -6.86 6.36 -14.74
CA SER A 66 -7.72 7.00 -15.71
C SER A 66 -9.06 6.29 -15.85
N GLU A 67 -9.12 5.05 -15.41
CA GLU A 67 -10.34 4.26 -15.47
C GLU A 67 -11.18 4.37 -14.21
N GLY A 68 -10.73 5.19 -13.26
CA GLY A 68 -11.48 5.36 -12.03
C GLY A 68 -11.14 4.37 -10.95
N LEU A 69 -10.27 3.42 -11.23
CA LEU A 69 -9.86 2.45 -10.24
C LEU A 69 -8.80 3.04 -9.34
N ARG A 70 -8.79 2.59 -8.10
CA ARG A 70 -7.76 3.01 -7.16
C ARG A 70 -6.62 2.01 -7.18
N LEU A 71 -5.41 2.55 -7.24
CA LEU A 71 -4.21 1.74 -7.29
C LEU A 71 -3.29 2.14 -6.16
N TYR A 72 -2.50 1.17 -5.71
CA TYR A 72 -1.43 1.41 -4.77
C TYR A 72 -0.12 1.07 -5.43
N TYR A 73 0.89 1.87 -5.15
CA TYR A 73 2.22 1.64 -5.69
C TYR A 73 3.10 1.07 -4.60
N LEU A 74 3.89 0.08 -4.93
CA LEU A 74 4.77 -0.55 -3.96
C LEU A 74 5.95 0.36 -3.67
N VAL A 75 6.20 0.60 -2.39
CA VAL A 75 7.41 1.27 -1.95
C VAL A 75 8.46 0.24 -1.62
N GLU A 76 8.11 -0.73 -0.78
CA GLU A 76 9.04 -1.82 -0.48
C GLU A 76 8.27 -2.97 0.16
N TRP A 77 8.83 -4.16 0.02
CA TRP A 77 8.31 -5.32 0.73
C TRP A 77 8.89 -5.31 2.13
N LEU A 78 8.08 -5.68 3.13
CA LEU A 78 8.50 -5.61 4.51
C LEU A 78 9.09 -6.92 5.02
N SER A 79 8.92 -8.00 4.27
CA SER A 79 9.57 -9.25 4.63
C SER A 79 10.37 -9.76 3.45
N GLY A 80 11.46 -10.38 3.73
CA GLY A 80 12.42 -10.77 2.74
C GLY A 80 12.09 -11.90 1.85
#